data_61c751aa6047dacdb2d233ac2a4ee1cf
#
_entry.id   61c751aa6047dacdb2d233ac2a4ee1cf
#
_cell.length_a   1.000
_cell.length_b   1.000
_cell.length_c   1.000
_cell.angle_alpha   90.00
_cell.angle_beta   90.00
_cell.angle_gamma   90.00
#
_symmetry.space_group_name_H-M   'P 1'
#
loop_
_entity.id
_entity.type
_entity.pdbx_description
1 polymer ?
#
loop_
_entity_poly.entity_id
_entity_poly.type
_entity_poly.pdbx_seq_one_letter_code
_entity_poly.pdbx_strand_id
1 'polypeptide(L)'
;MKILRSAFAVTGLMLSLCAGCGKKEDAVKIIEEAENALPPAEQMPLEKRKIDPSLIEEDRRALAEAAAPAPPPDAGYEAWFKKRRLDLQDPAMLEADADADGFSNRDEFMADTDPHDAASRPGIHQQMRLRQYTEVRLPVVLEEVSGETARVRRLDGVERTESVKAGQTIKGLTWKVERVQSKQDVDKNGDPVDLSSLTLTDTDTNERTILMKNLPTRTGDSFAELTSGDGAKSVKVKQGDTFHWPDESGPAFKVIDLRADQIVVQEITSRKMWTIPKQ
;
A
#
# COMPACT_ATOMS: atom_id res chain seq x y z
N MET A 1 6.99 -25.92 10.00
CA MET A 1 5.90 -25.30 10.78
C MET A 1 6.37 -25.13 12.22
N LYS A 2 7.31 -24.20 12.50
CA LYS A 2 7.81 -23.85 13.86
C LYS A 2 8.80 -22.66 13.77
N ILE A 3 8.40 -21.49 13.29
CA ILE A 3 9.28 -20.29 13.31
C ILE A 3 8.43 -19.00 13.48
N LEU A 4 7.35 -18.99 14.23
CA LEU A 4 6.58 -17.75 14.43
C LEU A 4 6.23 -17.45 15.89
N ARG A 5 7.09 -17.80 16.86
CA ARG A 5 6.82 -17.53 18.28
C ARG A 5 7.89 -16.72 19.03
N SER A 6 8.97 -16.28 18.41
CA SER A 6 10.03 -15.55 19.13
C SER A 6 10.03 -14.03 18.99
N ALA A 7 9.30 -13.45 18.03
CA ALA A 7 9.29 -12.00 17.84
C ALA A 7 8.45 -11.21 18.87
N PHE A 8 7.49 -11.85 19.54
CA PHE A 8 6.62 -11.17 20.52
C PHE A 8 7.17 -11.13 21.96
N ALA A 9 8.22 -11.88 22.25
CA ALA A 9 8.79 -11.94 23.62
C ALA A 9 9.74 -10.77 23.94
N VAL A 10 10.33 -10.13 22.93
CA VAL A 10 11.31 -9.06 23.15
C VAL A 10 10.66 -7.71 23.45
N THR A 11 9.46 -7.45 22.91
CA THR A 11 8.73 -6.19 23.16
C THR A 11 8.08 -6.12 24.55
N GLY A 12 7.78 -7.26 25.17
CA GLY A 12 7.21 -7.33 26.53
C GLY A 12 8.22 -7.11 27.65
N LEU A 13 9.51 -7.31 27.41
CA LEU A 13 10.55 -7.21 28.43
C LEU A 13 11.05 -5.76 28.65
N MET A 14 10.84 -4.87 27.69
CA MET A 14 11.26 -3.47 27.77
C MET A 14 10.42 -2.59 28.69
N LEU A 15 9.18 -2.98 29.02
CA LEU A 15 8.27 -2.17 29.86
C LEU A 15 8.38 -2.48 31.37
N SER A 16 9.07 -3.54 31.78
CA SER A 16 9.19 -3.92 33.20
C SER A 16 10.50 -3.48 33.88
N LEU A 17 11.46 -2.93 33.16
CA LEU A 17 12.79 -2.57 33.70
C LEU A 17 12.95 -1.10 34.10
N CYS A 18 11.93 -0.26 33.98
CA CYS A 18 12.01 1.16 34.38
C CYS A 18 11.72 1.43 35.87
N ALA A 19 11.54 0.42 36.70
CA ALA A 19 11.22 0.59 38.11
C ALA A 19 12.29 0.08 39.09
N GLY A 20 13.55 -0.09 38.65
CA GLY A 20 14.65 -0.48 39.53
C GLY A 20 15.96 0.18 39.15
N CYS A 21 16.56 0.88 40.10
CA CYS A 21 17.82 1.58 40.03
C CYS A 21 18.98 0.64 39.62
N GLY A 22 19.16 0.40 38.30
CA GLY A 22 20.29 -0.33 37.72
C GLY A 22 21.23 0.65 37.02
N LYS A 23 22.53 0.46 37.16
CA LYS A 23 23.55 1.31 36.56
C LYS A 23 23.46 1.28 35.04
N LYS A 24 23.74 2.41 34.38
CA LYS A 24 23.76 2.52 32.89
C LYS A 24 24.59 1.44 32.18
N GLU A 25 25.59 0.91 32.84
CA GLU A 25 26.46 -0.17 32.33
C GLU A 25 25.76 -1.50 32.15
N ASP A 26 24.74 -1.82 32.98
CA ASP A 26 24.00 -3.07 32.88
C ASP A 26 23.00 -3.03 31.69
N ALA A 27 22.43 -1.88 31.39
CA ALA A 27 21.57 -1.68 30.26
C ALA A 27 22.29 -1.78 28.91
N VAL A 28 23.53 -1.28 28.83
CA VAL A 28 24.33 -1.39 27.61
C VAL A 28 24.75 -2.83 27.35
N LYS A 29 25.12 -3.63 28.38
CA LYS A 29 25.45 -5.04 28.24
C LYS A 29 24.26 -5.88 27.76
N ILE A 30 23.06 -5.61 28.25
CA ILE A 30 21.85 -6.34 27.83
C ILE A 30 21.53 -6.04 26.35
N ILE A 31 21.77 -4.81 25.89
CA ILE A 31 21.58 -4.45 24.47
C ILE A 31 22.63 -5.14 23.59
N GLU A 32 23.89 -5.18 24.01
CA GLU A 32 24.97 -5.85 23.28
C GLU A 32 24.77 -7.38 23.21
N GLU A 33 24.31 -8.01 24.30
CA GLU A 33 23.97 -9.45 24.29
C GLU A 33 22.74 -9.75 23.42
N ALA A 34 21.74 -8.88 23.38
CA ALA A 34 20.57 -9.04 22.53
C ALA A 34 20.89 -8.88 21.02
N GLU A 35 21.75 -7.91 20.68
CA GLU A 35 22.22 -7.74 19.28
C GLU A 35 23.06 -8.91 18.80
N ASN A 36 23.89 -9.50 19.64
CA ASN A 36 24.70 -10.67 19.30
C ASN A 36 23.90 -11.97 19.22
N ALA A 37 22.67 -12.01 19.75
CA ALA A 37 21.78 -13.16 19.67
C ALA A 37 20.95 -13.21 18.38
N LEU A 38 20.93 -12.12 17.58
CA LEU A 38 20.23 -12.06 16.30
C LEU A 38 20.99 -12.83 15.21
N PRO A 39 20.27 -13.42 14.22
CA PRO A 39 20.92 -14.00 13.05
C PRO A 39 21.79 -12.97 12.33
N PRO A 40 22.89 -13.38 11.68
CA PRO A 40 23.88 -12.47 11.07
C PRO A 40 23.27 -11.42 10.10
N ALA A 41 22.17 -11.76 9.45
CA ALA A 41 21.48 -10.84 8.53
C ALA A 41 20.73 -9.70 9.25
N GLU A 42 20.31 -9.92 10.51
CA GLU A 42 19.60 -8.92 11.31
C GLU A 42 20.53 -8.03 12.12
N GLN A 43 21.77 -8.44 12.30
CA GLN A 43 22.82 -7.68 13.01
C GLN A 43 23.43 -6.56 12.15
N MET A 44 23.23 -6.59 10.82
CA MET A 44 23.77 -5.55 9.95
C MET A 44 22.94 -4.28 10.00
N PRO A 45 23.56 -3.08 10.08
CA PRO A 45 22.86 -1.81 9.90
C PRO A 45 22.08 -1.82 8.58
N LEU A 46 20.85 -1.28 8.59
CA LEU A 46 19.97 -1.23 7.42
C LEU A 46 20.66 -0.68 6.16
N GLU A 47 21.59 0.26 6.34
CA GLU A 47 22.42 0.85 5.27
C GLU A 47 23.39 -0.13 4.59
N LYS A 48 23.72 -1.24 5.24
CA LYS A 48 24.64 -2.26 4.72
C LYS A 48 23.95 -3.56 4.29
N ARG A 49 22.66 -3.69 4.54
CA ARG A 49 21.89 -4.85 4.08
C ARG A 49 21.76 -4.76 2.56
N LYS A 50 22.55 -5.55 1.85
CA LYS A 50 22.35 -5.79 0.42
C LYS A 50 21.04 -6.54 0.28
N ILE A 51 20.03 -5.89 -0.28
CA ILE A 51 18.80 -6.59 -0.69
C ILE A 51 19.24 -7.60 -1.76
N ASP A 52 18.93 -8.87 -1.54
CA ASP A 52 19.22 -9.92 -2.52
C ASP A 52 18.47 -9.59 -3.82
N PRO A 53 19.17 -9.39 -4.95
CA PRO A 53 18.53 -9.06 -6.21
C PRO A 53 17.48 -10.09 -6.65
N SER A 54 17.60 -11.35 -6.20
CA SER A 54 16.63 -12.41 -6.53
C SER A 54 15.27 -12.17 -5.86
N LEU A 55 15.22 -11.60 -4.65
CA LEU A 55 13.99 -11.25 -3.96
C LEU A 55 13.24 -10.10 -4.67
N ILE A 56 14.00 -9.13 -5.19
CA ILE A 56 13.42 -8.03 -5.98
C ILE A 56 12.87 -8.55 -7.31
N GLU A 57 13.57 -9.51 -7.93
CA GLU A 57 13.16 -10.11 -9.19
C GLU A 57 11.93 -11.02 -9.00
N GLU A 58 11.85 -11.74 -7.88
CA GLU A 58 10.70 -12.58 -7.51
C GLU A 58 9.45 -11.72 -7.23
N ASP A 59 9.58 -10.64 -6.46
CA ASP A 59 8.51 -9.67 -6.23
C ASP A 59 8.11 -8.95 -7.52
N ARG A 60 9.07 -8.59 -8.38
CA ARG A 60 8.83 -7.98 -9.68
C ARG A 60 8.12 -8.93 -10.65
N ARG A 61 8.44 -10.22 -10.59
CA ARG A 61 7.82 -11.26 -11.39
C ARG A 61 6.40 -11.54 -10.91
N ALA A 62 6.17 -11.61 -9.61
CA ALA A 62 4.85 -11.75 -9.02
C ALA A 62 3.95 -10.53 -9.34
N LEU A 63 4.51 -9.32 -9.29
CA LEU A 63 3.81 -8.09 -9.71
C LEU A 63 3.54 -8.05 -11.22
N ALA A 64 4.47 -8.54 -12.05
CA ALA A 64 4.29 -8.61 -13.50
C ALA A 64 3.29 -9.70 -13.90
N GLU A 65 3.25 -10.81 -13.18
CA GLU A 65 2.28 -11.90 -13.42
C GLU A 65 0.86 -11.49 -12.95
N ALA A 66 0.76 -10.71 -11.87
CA ALA A 66 -0.50 -10.09 -11.43
C ALA A 66 -0.96 -8.93 -12.34
N ALA A 67 -0.03 -8.32 -13.09
CA ALA A 67 -0.29 -7.23 -14.03
C ALA A 67 -0.36 -7.70 -15.51
N ALA A 68 -0.30 -9.01 -15.76
CA ALA A 68 -0.47 -9.53 -17.11
C ALA A 68 -1.86 -9.11 -17.60
N PRO A 69 -1.96 -8.40 -18.76
CA PRO A 69 -3.26 -8.08 -19.32
C PRO A 69 -4.00 -9.38 -19.56
N ALA A 70 -5.27 -9.40 -19.17
CA ALA A 70 -6.15 -10.49 -19.51
C ALA A 70 -6.06 -10.77 -21.02
N PRO A 71 -6.03 -12.03 -21.44
CA PRO A 71 -5.98 -12.37 -22.86
C PRO A 71 -7.09 -11.63 -23.60
N PRO A 72 -6.85 -11.19 -24.86
CA PRO A 72 -7.85 -10.48 -25.62
C PRO A 72 -9.15 -11.28 -25.64
N PRO A 73 -10.30 -10.63 -25.46
CA PRO A 73 -11.59 -11.29 -25.26
C PRO A 73 -11.99 -12.25 -26.39
N ASP A 74 -11.40 -12.13 -27.56
CA ASP A 74 -11.76 -12.93 -28.74
C ASP A 74 -11.09 -14.32 -28.81
N ALA A 75 -10.03 -14.55 -28.03
CA ALA A 75 -9.29 -15.81 -28.08
C ALA A 75 -9.97 -16.89 -27.21
N GLY A 76 -10.62 -17.83 -27.88
CA GLY A 76 -11.21 -19.00 -27.24
C GLY A 76 -12.68 -18.87 -26.81
N TYR A 77 -13.30 -17.70 -26.98
CA TYR A 77 -14.69 -17.43 -26.63
C TYR A 77 -15.66 -18.44 -27.27
N GLU A 78 -15.58 -18.61 -28.59
CA GLU A 78 -16.47 -19.52 -29.32
C GLU A 78 -16.40 -20.95 -28.79
N ALA A 79 -15.21 -21.44 -28.52
CA ALA A 79 -15.00 -22.79 -28.01
C ALA A 79 -15.57 -22.95 -26.59
N TRP A 80 -15.38 -21.95 -25.75
CA TRP A 80 -15.88 -21.94 -24.38
C TRP A 80 -17.42 -21.86 -24.35
N PHE A 81 -18.02 -20.92 -25.12
CA PHE A 81 -19.46 -20.76 -25.24
C PHE A 81 -20.11 -22.06 -25.73
N LYS A 82 -19.55 -22.69 -26.77
CA LYS A 82 -20.03 -23.97 -27.28
C LYS A 82 -19.92 -25.08 -26.21
N LYS A 83 -18.83 -25.12 -25.47
CA LYS A 83 -18.60 -26.07 -24.37
C LYS A 83 -19.64 -25.88 -23.26
N ARG A 84 -19.98 -24.64 -22.94
CA ARG A 84 -20.93 -24.27 -21.90
C ARG A 84 -22.38 -24.12 -22.41
N ARG A 85 -22.65 -24.37 -23.69
CA ARG A 85 -23.97 -24.30 -24.30
C ARG A 85 -24.64 -22.93 -24.22
N LEU A 86 -23.84 -21.87 -24.26
CA LEU A 86 -24.30 -20.49 -24.32
C LEU A 86 -24.56 -20.06 -25.76
N ASP A 87 -25.54 -19.16 -26.01
CA ASP A 87 -25.87 -18.67 -27.33
C ASP A 87 -24.88 -17.60 -27.80
N LEU A 88 -24.06 -17.97 -28.80
CA LEU A 88 -23.10 -17.05 -29.43
C LEU A 88 -23.75 -15.98 -30.30
N GLN A 89 -25.00 -16.16 -30.70
CA GLN A 89 -25.70 -15.21 -31.58
C GLN A 89 -26.31 -14.05 -30.80
N ASP A 90 -26.43 -14.18 -29.48
CA ASP A 90 -26.88 -13.11 -28.61
C ASP A 90 -25.72 -12.27 -28.08
N PRO A 91 -25.55 -11.03 -28.57
CA PRO A 91 -24.48 -10.15 -28.11
C PRO A 91 -24.59 -9.77 -26.61
N ALA A 92 -25.79 -9.91 -26.02
CA ALA A 92 -25.98 -9.65 -24.58
C ALA A 92 -25.54 -10.83 -23.72
N MET A 93 -25.30 -12.00 -24.30
CA MET A 93 -24.95 -13.21 -23.56
C MET A 93 -23.64 -13.09 -22.78
N LEU A 94 -22.70 -12.28 -23.26
CA LEU A 94 -21.44 -12.03 -22.57
C LEU A 94 -21.61 -11.29 -21.23
N GLU A 95 -22.52 -10.34 -21.21
CA GLU A 95 -22.80 -9.52 -20.02
C GLU A 95 -23.91 -10.14 -19.15
N ALA A 96 -24.54 -11.24 -19.63
CA ALA A 96 -25.53 -11.96 -18.85
C ALA A 96 -24.86 -12.74 -17.72
N ASP A 97 -25.59 -12.87 -16.62
CA ASP A 97 -25.28 -13.72 -15.48
C ASP A 97 -26.28 -14.88 -15.53
N ALA A 98 -25.81 -16.04 -16.00
CA ALA A 98 -26.70 -17.14 -16.35
C ALA A 98 -27.21 -17.96 -15.16
N ASP A 99 -26.44 -17.97 -14.04
CA ASP A 99 -26.81 -18.70 -12.81
C ASP A 99 -27.10 -17.76 -11.62
N ALA A 100 -27.06 -16.43 -11.87
CA ALA A 100 -27.37 -15.38 -10.90
C ALA A 100 -26.45 -15.36 -9.67
N ASP A 101 -25.16 -15.66 -9.84
CA ASP A 101 -24.16 -15.65 -8.78
C ASP A 101 -23.44 -14.27 -8.63
N GLY A 102 -23.77 -13.32 -9.51
CA GLY A 102 -23.24 -11.95 -9.51
C GLY A 102 -22.02 -11.77 -10.42
N PHE A 103 -21.62 -12.76 -11.21
CA PHE A 103 -20.60 -12.66 -12.23
C PHE A 103 -21.20 -12.81 -13.62
N SER A 104 -20.70 -12.02 -14.55
CA SER A 104 -21.10 -12.18 -15.96
C SER A 104 -20.44 -13.40 -16.59
N ASN A 105 -21.06 -13.94 -17.64
CA ASN A 105 -20.44 -15.02 -18.43
C ASN A 105 -19.05 -14.61 -18.97
N ARG A 106 -18.79 -13.33 -19.14
CA ARG A 106 -17.46 -12.79 -19.47
C ARG A 106 -16.48 -13.01 -18.31
N ASP A 107 -16.88 -12.65 -17.09
CA ASP A 107 -16.03 -12.81 -15.90
C ASP A 107 -15.72 -14.28 -15.66
N GLU A 108 -16.69 -15.14 -15.89
CA GLU A 108 -16.56 -16.58 -15.76
C GLU A 108 -15.69 -17.21 -16.85
N PHE A 109 -15.81 -16.73 -18.08
CA PHE A 109 -14.86 -17.11 -19.13
C PHE A 109 -13.42 -16.79 -18.74
N MET A 110 -13.18 -15.59 -18.22
CA MET A 110 -11.87 -15.15 -17.81
C MET A 110 -11.30 -15.97 -16.63
N ALA A 111 -12.19 -16.51 -15.78
CA ALA A 111 -11.84 -17.34 -14.63
C ALA A 111 -11.89 -18.86 -14.93
N ASP A 112 -12.35 -19.26 -16.11
CA ASP A 112 -12.66 -20.67 -16.50
C ASP A 112 -13.60 -21.36 -15.50
N THR A 113 -14.60 -20.62 -15.00
CA THR A 113 -15.67 -21.14 -14.13
C THR A 113 -16.89 -21.61 -14.92
N ASP A 114 -17.91 -22.15 -14.28
CA ASP A 114 -19.09 -22.68 -14.94
C ASP A 114 -20.28 -21.72 -14.86
N PRO A 115 -20.72 -21.08 -15.96
CA PRO A 115 -21.78 -20.08 -15.97
C PRO A 115 -23.19 -20.65 -15.68
N HIS A 116 -23.31 -21.92 -15.37
CA HIS A 116 -24.54 -22.59 -14.98
C HIS A 116 -24.48 -23.15 -13.56
N ASP A 117 -23.39 -22.89 -12.81
CA ASP A 117 -23.20 -23.38 -11.46
C ASP A 117 -22.74 -22.23 -10.54
N ALA A 118 -23.68 -21.61 -9.84
CA ALA A 118 -23.44 -20.52 -8.89
C ALA A 118 -22.41 -20.84 -7.76
N ALA A 119 -22.04 -22.11 -7.59
CA ALA A 119 -20.96 -22.51 -6.68
C ALA A 119 -19.58 -22.47 -7.36
N SER A 120 -19.53 -22.52 -8.69
CA SER A 120 -18.30 -22.47 -9.51
C SER A 120 -18.06 -21.04 -10.00
N ARG A 121 -17.85 -20.12 -9.09
CA ARG A 121 -17.75 -18.69 -9.39
C ARG A 121 -16.31 -18.14 -9.37
N PRO A 122 -16.06 -17.08 -10.13
CA PRO A 122 -14.82 -16.33 -10.05
C PRO A 122 -14.52 -15.81 -8.63
N GLY A 123 -13.27 -15.52 -8.34
CA GLY A 123 -12.92 -14.92 -7.06
C GLY A 123 -13.53 -13.51 -6.89
N ILE A 124 -13.97 -13.17 -5.69
CA ILE A 124 -14.62 -11.88 -5.37
C ILE A 124 -13.83 -10.67 -5.86
N HIS A 125 -12.49 -10.75 -5.86
CA HIS A 125 -11.62 -9.68 -6.35
C HIS A 125 -11.85 -9.37 -7.84
N GLN A 126 -12.39 -10.30 -8.63
CA GLN A 126 -12.68 -10.10 -10.05
C GLN A 126 -13.96 -9.27 -10.29
N GLN A 127 -14.83 -9.15 -9.31
CA GLN A 127 -15.95 -8.18 -9.35
C GLN A 127 -15.49 -6.74 -9.12
N MET A 128 -14.33 -6.55 -8.50
CA MET A 128 -13.87 -5.23 -8.10
C MET A 128 -13.31 -4.46 -9.30
N ARG A 129 -13.66 -3.19 -9.40
CA ARG A 129 -13.07 -2.23 -10.35
C ARG A 129 -12.73 -0.95 -9.61
N LEU A 130 -11.60 -0.36 -9.91
CA LEU A 130 -11.27 0.96 -9.40
C LEU A 130 -12.06 2.01 -10.19
N ARG A 131 -13.10 2.57 -9.56
CA ARG A 131 -13.92 3.62 -10.15
C ARG A 131 -13.23 4.98 -10.10
N GLN A 132 -12.76 5.34 -8.91
CA GLN A 132 -12.19 6.65 -8.66
C GLN A 132 -11.05 6.55 -7.65
N TYR A 133 -9.99 7.30 -7.92
CA TYR A 133 -8.93 7.59 -6.97
C TYR A 133 -8.95 9.08 -6.63
N THR A 134 -8.91 9.40 -5.35
CA THR A 134 -8.80 10.77 -4.87
C THR A 134 -7.52 10.93 -4.08
N GLU A 135 -6.59 11.68 -4.64
CA GLU A 135 -5.34 12.02 -3.96
C GLU A 135 -5.55 13.21 -3.03
N VAL A 136 -5.25 13.02 -1.76
CA VAL A 136 -5.20 14.09 -0.78
C VAL A 136 -3.74 14.42 -0.52
N ARG A 137 -3.36 15.64 -0.83
CA ARG A 137 -1.98 16.13 -0.65
C ARG A 137 -1.88 16.98 0.59
N LEU A 138 -0.73 16.91 1.22
CA LEU A 138 -0.39 17.84 2.27
C LEU A 138 -0.40 19.27 1.70
N PRO A 139 -1.09 20.23 2.34
CA PRO A 139 -1.21 21.58 1.80
C PRO A 139 0.07 22.41 2.04
N VAL A 140 1.23 21.77 2.04
CA VAL A 140 2.54 22.38 2.26
C VAL A 140 3.63 21.64 1.49
N VAL A 141 4.63 22.38 1.01
CA VAL A 141 5.82 21.85 0.35
C VAL A 141 7.07 22.39 1.04
N LEU A 142 8.10 21.55 1.15
CA LEU A 142 9.43 21.95 1.62
C LEU A 142 10.17 22.66 0.49
N GLU A 143 10.55 23.92 0.69
CA GLU A 143 11.33 24.70 -0.29
C GLU A 143 12.84 24.61 -0.04
N GLU A 144 13.25 24.70 1.22
CA GLU A 144 14.66 24.79 1.56
C GLU A 144 14.93 24.26 2.98
N VAL A 145 16.09 23.68 3.17
CA VAL A 145 16.63 23.36 4.50
C VAL A 145 17.95 24.07 4.68
N SER A 146 18.08 24.82 5.77
CA SER A 146 19.32 25.52 6.16
C SER A 146 19.65 25.20 7.62
N GLY A 147 20.60 24.31 7.84
CA GLY A 147 20.93 23.79 9.16
C GLY A 147 19.73 23.10 9.83
N GLU A 148 19.29 23.60 10.98
CA GLU A 148 18.15 23.08 11.74
C GLU A 148 16.81 23.73 11.37
N THR A 149 16.79 24.60 10.36
CA THR A 149 15.61 25.35 9.94
C THR A 149 15.16 24.90 8.56
N ALA A 150 13.87 24.61 8.41
CA ALA A 150 13.23 24.32 7.13
C ALA A 150 12.30 25.49 6.73
N ARG A 151 12.35 25.88 5.46
CA ARG A 151 11.39 26.80 4.87
C ARG A 151 10.32 26.02 4.13
N VAL A 152 9.08 26.23 4.53
CA VAL A 152 7.92 25.56 3.94
C VAL A 152 6.98 26.58 3.34
N ARG A 153 6.35 26.24 2.21
CA ARG A 153 5.37 27.05 1.49
C ARG A 153 4.01 26.36 1.49
N ARG A 154 2.97 27.15 1.78
CA ARG A 154 1.58 26.69 1.75
C ARG A 154 1.08 26.53 0.31
N LEU A 155 0.21 25.54 0.09
CA LEU A 155 -0.41 25.23 -1.21
C LEU A 155 -1.94 25.43 -1.20
N ASP A 156 -2.52 25.92 -0.11
CA ASP A 156 -3.96 26.07 0.10
C ASP A 156 -4.54 27.42 -0.42
N GLY A 157 -3.86 28.01 -1.39
CA GLY A 157 -4.30 29.28 -2.01
C GLY A 157 -3.86 30.54 -1.28
N VAL A 158 -3.26 30.41 -0.10
CA VAL A 158 -2.61 31.51 0.61
C VAL A 158 -1.11 31.34 0.41
N GLU A 159 -0.52 32.12 -0.49
CA GLU A 159 0.95 32.13 -0.63
C GLU A 159 1.58 32.61 0.67
N ARG A 160 1.94 31.68 1.49
CA ARG A 160 2.62 31.92 2.76
C ARG A 160 3.79 30.98 2.87
N THR A 161 4.96 31.59 3.02
CA THR A 161 6.19 30.87 3.37
C THR A 161 6.51 31.14 4.83
N GLU A 162 6.87 30.08 5.56
CA GLU A 162 7.32 30.20 6.94
C GLU A 162 8.55 29.35 7.19
N SER A 163 9.35 29.74 8.19
CA SER A 163 10.50 28.98 8.65
C SER A 163 10.14 28.22 9.92
N VAL A 164 10.40 26.91 9.92
CA VAL A 164 10.06 25.99 11.01
C VAL A 164 11.29 25.22 11.48
N LYS A 165 11.28 24.82 12.76
CA LYS A 165 12.29 23.98 13.39
C LYS A 165 11.66 22.75 14.02
N ALA A 166 12.47 21.76 14.36
CA ALA A 166 12.02 20.61 15.14
C ALA A 166 11.27 21.04 16.41
N GLY A 167 10.15 20.38 16.70
CA GLY A 167 9.25 20.68 17.81
C GLY A 167 8.16 21.71 17.51
N GLN A 168 8.24 22.47 16.43
CA GLN A 168 7.24 23.47 16.04
C GLN A 168 6.12 22.86 15.21
N THR A 169 4.91 23.42 15.35
CA THR A 169 3.76 23.08 14.49
C THR A 169 3.67 24.09 13.35
N ILE A 170 3.40 23.60 12.13
CA ILE A 170 3.20 24.45 10.96
C ILE A 170 1.93 25.28 11.17
N LYS A 171 2.02 26.59 11.02
CA LYS A 171 0.94 27.50 11.37
C LYS A 171 -0.35 27.20 10.60
N GLY A 172 -1.44 26.97 11.35
CA GLY A 172 -2.76 26.66 10.82
C GLY A 172 -2.90 25.25 10.25
N LEU A 173 -1.99 24.34 10.61
CA LEU A 173 -2.08 22.89 10.34
C LEU A 173 -1.92 22.11 11.64
N THR A 174 -2.30 20.85 11.64
CA THR A 174 -2.09 19.90 12.74
C THR A 174 -0.70 19.24 12.70
N TRP A 175 0.12 19.60 11.72
CA TRP A 175 1.42 18.97 11.44
C TRP A 175 2.54 19.60 12.24
N LYS A 176 3.14 18.80 13.13
CA LYS A 176 4.30 19.15 13.95
C LYS A 176 5.59 18.65 13.30
N VAL A 177 6.59 19.49 13.26
CA VAL A 177 7.94 19.15 12.79
C VAL A 177 8.61 18.23 13.80
N GLU A 178 8.93 17.02 13.41
CA GLU A 178 9.67 16.06 14.23
C GLU A 178 11.18 16.21 14.00
N ARG A 179 11.58 16.28 12.73
CA ARG A 179 13.00 16.37 12.33
C ARG A 179 13.17 17.23 11.08
N VAL A 180 14.23 18.01 11.09
CA VAL A 180 14.78 18.70 9.90
C VAL A 180 16.08 17.99 9.53
N GLN A 181 16.24 17.57 8.30
CA GLN A 181 17.45 16.89 7.82
C GLN A 181 17.96 17.54 6.55
N SER A 182 19.16 18.12 6.62
CA SER A 182 19.89 18.57 5.44
C SER A 182 20.73 17.42 4.91
N LYS A 183 20.58 17.09 3.64
CA LYS A 183 21.36 16.05 2.97
C LYS A 183 21.64 16.45 1.53
N GLN A 184 22.91 16.48 1.17
CA GLN A 184 23.37 16.63 -0.20
C GLN A 184 23.95 15.30 -0.66
N ASP A 185 23.71 14.94 -1.91
CA ASP A 185 24.19 13.73 -2.56
C ASP A 185 24.58 14.04 -4.01
N VAL A 186 25.03 13.04 -4.74
CA VAL A 186 25.27 13.15 -6.18
C VAL A 186 24.46 12.07 -6.90
N ASP A 187 23.89 12.40 -8.04
CA ASP A 187 23.19 11.43 -8.87
C ASP A 187 24.17 10.48 -9.59
N LYS A 188 23.63 9.56 -10.39
CA LYS A 188 24.43 8.61 -11.19
C LYS A 188 25.36 9.26 -12.22
N ASN A 189 25.15 10.54 -12.55
CA ASN A 189 25.96 11.31 -13.49
C ASN A 189 27.01 12.18 -12.78
N GLY A 190 26.98 12.22 -11.43
CA GLY A 190 27.85 13.06 -10.58
C GLY A 190 27.27 14.46 -10.32
N ASP A 191 26.04 14.73 -10.73
CA ASP A 191 25.40 16.03 -10.50
C ASP A 191 24.90 16.13 -9.04
N PRO A 192 25.04 17.31 -8.39
CA PRO A 192 24.60 17.49 -7.00
C PRO A 192 23.07 17.41 -6.91
N VAL A 193 22.59 16.58 -5.99
CA VAL A 193 21.17 16.41 -5.66
C VAL A 193 20.93 16.76 -4.20
N ASP A 194 19.92 17.60 -3.97
CA ASP A 194 19.48 17.97 -2.63
C ASP A 194 18.39 17.01 -2.16
N LEU A 195 18.75 16.10 -1.26
CA LEU A 195 17.88 15.12 -0.62
C LEU A 195 17.41 15.57 0.77
N SER A 196 17.46 16.87 1.04
CA SER A 196 17.00 17.43 2.30
C SER A 196 15.51 17.12 2.52
N SER A 197 15.17 16.84 3.76
CA SER A 197 13.83 16.38 4.12
C SER A 197 13.34 16.95 5.44
N LEU A 198 12.02 16.97 5.60
CA LEU A 198 11.33 17.40 6.78
C LEU A 198 10.38 16.29 7.22
N THR A 199 10.61 15.69 8.39
CA THR A 199 9.69 14.72 8.97
C THR A 199 8.63 15.45 9.78
N LEU A 200 7.38 15.16 9.49
CA LEU A 200 6.19 15.72 10.13
C LEU A 200 5.39 14.63 10.83
N THR A 201 4.73 14.98 11.92
CA THR A 201 3.76 14.15 12.61
C THR A 201 2.47 14.94 12.78
N ASP A 202 1.35 14.40 12.32
CA ASP A 202 0.03 14.97 12.56
C ASP A 202 -0.33 14.81 14.05
N THR A 203 -0.72 15.89 14.71
CA THR A 203 -1.02 15.89 16.15
C THR A 203 -2.33 15.24 16.50
N ASP A 204 -3.24 15.11 15.55
CA ASP A 204 -4.58 14.56 15.77
C ASP A 204 -4.63 13.05 15.48
N THR A 205 -3.92 12.61 14.42
CA THR A 205 -3.94 11.20 13.96
C THR A 205 -2.68 10.43 14.32
N ASN A 206 -1.59 11.10 14.72
CA ASN A 206 -0.23 10.56 14.84
C ASN A 206 0.33 10.01 13.52
N GLU A 207 -0.26 10.34 12.39
CA GLU A 207 0.29 10.01 11.09
C GLU A 207 1.65 10.70 10.91
N ARG A 208 2.62 9.93 10.40
CA ARG A 208 3.97 10.41 10.14
C ARG A 208 4.22 10.48 8.64
N THR A 209 4.73 11.61 8.17
CA THR A 209 5.06 11.81 6.77
C THR A 209 6.40 12.51 6.59
N ILE A 210 7.00 12.38 5.40
CA ILE A 210 8.28 13.00 5.04
C ILE A 210 8.08 13.88 3.81
N LEU A 211 8.37 15.17 3.98
CA LEU A 211 8.46 16.09 2.86
C LEU A 211 9.88 16.06 2.29
N MET A 212 9.99 15.83 1.01
CA MET A 212 11.20 16.04 0.24
C MET A 212 11.17 17.41 -0.41
N LYS A 213 12.34 18.01 -0.61
CA LYS A 213 12.45 19.35 -1.21
C LYS A 213 11.72 19.43 -2.56
N ASN A 214 10.85 20.42 -2.68
CA ASN A 214 10.05 20.75 -3.88
C ASN A 214 9.10 19.63 -4.38
N LEU A 215 8.88 18.58 -3.59
CA LEU A 215 7.96 17.50 -3.95
C LEU A 215 6.66 17.60 -3.14
N PRO A 216 5.50 17.65 -3.82
CA PRO A 216 4.21 17.50 -3.15
C PRO A 216 4.11 16.12 -2.51
N THR A 217 3.62 16.06 -1.29
CA THR A 217 3.50 14.80 -0.54
C THR A 217 2.04 14.39 -0.39
N ARG A 218 1.75 13.15 -0.74
CA ARG A 218 0.44 12.53 -0.52
C ARG A 218 0.28 12.17 0.95
N THR A 219 -0.93 12.37 1.50
CA THR A 219 -1.29 11.94 2.86
C THR A 219 -1.97 10.57 2.85
N GLY A 220 -2.03 9.93 4.00
CA GLY A 220 -2.80 8.70 4.24
C GLY A 220 -4.30 8.87 4.05
N ASP A 221 -4.80 10.10 3.96
CA ASP A 221 -6.20 10.40 3.66
C ASP A 221 -6.60 10.21 2.19
N SER A 222 -5.64 9.96 1.31
CA SER A 222 -5.93 9.56 -0.08
C SER A 222 -6.73 8.26 -0.10
N PHE A 223 -7.75 8.20 -0.94
CA PHE A 223 -8.67 7.08 -0.98
C PHE A 223 -9.04 6.65 -2.40
N ALA A 224 -9.51 5.42 -2.52
CA ALA A 224 -10.14 4.90 -3.72
C ALA A 224 -11.60 4.52 -3.46
N GLU A 225 -12.40 4.57 -4.49
CA GLU A 225 -13.71 3.96 -4.57
C GLU A 225 -13.63 2.75 -5.48
N LEU A 226 -13.86 1.57 -4.91
CA LEU A 226 -14.03 0.33 -5.65
C LEU A 226 -15.50 0.11 -5.92
N THR A 227 -15.84 -0.41 -7.09
CA THR A 227 -17.21 -0.72 -7.48
C THR A 227 -17.27 -2.08 -8.16
N SER A 228 -18.45 -2.72 -8.15
CA SER A 228 -18.75 -3.84 -9.04
C SER A 228 -18.88 -3.37 -10.51
N GLY A 229 -18.73 -4.29 -11.45
CA GLY A 229 -18.86 -3.98 -12.89
C GLY A 229 -20.19 -3.33 -13.26
N ASP A 230 -21.28 -3.70 -12.59
CA ASP A 230 -22.63 -3.14 -12.75
C ASP A 230 -22.85 -1.84 -11.93
N GLY A 231 -21.90 -1.48 -11.07
CA GLY A 231 -21.99 -0.31 -10.20
C GLY A 231 -22.92 -0.46 -8.99
N ALA A 232 -23.52 -1.64 -8.78
CA ALA A 232 -24.49 -1.86 -7.71
C ALA A 232 -23.84 -1.90 -6.30
N LYS A 233 -22.60 -2.39 -6.23
CA LYS A 233 -21.81 -2.46 -4.99
C LYS A 233 -20.68 -1.44 -5.04
N SER A 234 -20.39 -0.80 -3.93
CA SER A 234 -19.22 0.06 -3.81
C SER A 234 -18.65 0.08 -2.39
N VAL A 235 -17.34 0.30 -2.30
CA VAL A 235 -16.64 0.50 -1.03
C VAL A 235 -15.54 1.55 -1.20
N LYS A 236 -15.43 2.43 -0.21
CA LYS A 236 -14.38 3.44 -0.14
C LYS A 236 -13.27 2.93 0.78
N VAL A 237 -12.03 2.95 0.29
CA VAL A 237 -10.88 2.40 1.00
C VAL A 237 -9.68 3.33 0.93
N LYS A 238 -8.84 3.29 1.95
CA LYS A 238 -7.54 3.95 2.04
C LYS A 238 -6.42 2.90 2.03
N GLN A 239 -5.19 3.34 1.81
CA GLN A 239 -4.03 2.46 1.96
C GLN A 239 -3.91 1.96 3.40
N GLY A 240 -3.72 0.65 3.55
CA GLY A 240 -3.65 -0.02 4.85
C GLY A 240 -4.99 -0.49 5.42
N ASP A 241 -6.13 -0.03 4.87
CA ASP A 241 -7.45 -0.46 5.31
C ASP A 241 -7.67 -1.96 5.09
N THR A 242 -8.47 -2.53 5.97
CA THR A 242 -9.03 -3.87 5.81
C THR A 242 -10.52 -3.74 5.55
N PHE A 243 -11.02 -4.40 4.51
CA PHE A 243 -12.42 -4.33 4.12
C PHE A 243 -12.96 -5.68 3.68
N HIS A 244 -14.28 -5.84 3.71
CA HIS A 244 -15.02 -6.91 3.07
C HIS A 244 -15.73 -6.34 1.84
N TRP A 245 -15.87 -7.16 0.80
CA TRP A 245 -16.69 -6.77 -0.34
C TRP A 245 -18.15 -6.68 0.10
N PRO A 246 -18.88 -5.61 -0.23
CA PRO A 246 -20.25 -5.41 0.23
C PRO A 246 -21.17 -6.59 -0.09
N ASP A 247 -21.99 -6.94 0.87
CA ASP A 247 -23.01 -8.01 0.79
C ASP A 247 -22.45 -9.44 0.60
N GLU A 248 -21.13 -9.62 0.70
CA GLU A 248 -20.49 -10.91 0.58
C GLU A 248 -19.95 -11.37 1.95
N SER A 249 -20.21 -12.62 2.29
CA SER A 249 -19.62 -13.30 3.46
C SER A 249 -18.20 -13.83 3.16
N GLY A 250 -17.57 -13.28 2.14
CA GLY A 250 -16.29 -13.71 1.62
C GLY A 250 -15.08 -13.24 2.45
N PRO A 251 -13.87 -13.46 1.92
CA PRO A 251 -12.64 -13.11 2.61
C PRO A 251 -12.50 -11.60 2.81
N ALA A 252 -11.78 -11.22 3.85
CA ALA A 252 -11.36 -9.84 4.05
C ALA A 252 -10.13 -9.53 3.19
N PHE A 253 -10.07 -8.30 2.68
CA PHE A 253 -8.96 -7.77 1.89
C PHE A 253 -8.28 -6.63 2.62
N LYS A 254 -6.96 -6.55 2.50
CA LYS A 254 -6.16 -5.42 2.96
C LYS A 254 -5.62 -4.64 1.77
N VAL A 255 -5.77 -3.32 1.79
CA VAL A 255 -5.20 -2.44 0.77
C VAL A 255 -3.70 -2.30 1.00
N ILE A 256 -2.89 -2.79 0.06
CA ILE A 256 -1.43 -2.75 0.12
C ILE A 256 -0.87 -1.52 -0.58
N ASP A 257 -1.38 -1.23 -1.78
CA ASP A 257 -0.96 -0.06 -2.56
C ASP A 257 -2.17 0.58 -3.25
N LEU A 258 -2.10 1.89 -3.40
CA LEU A 258 -3.19 2.70 -3.93
C LEU A 258 -2.64 3.71 -4.92
N ARG A 259 -3.04 3.60 -6.20
CA ARG A 259 -2.62 4.46 -7.31
C ARG A 259 -3.81 4.96 -8.11
N ALA A 260 -3.55 5.91 -9.01
CA ALA A 260 -4.58 6.50 -9.85
C ALA A 260 -5.18 5.54 -10.89
N ASP A 261 -4.43 4.54 -11.28
CA ASP A 261 -4.73 3.57 -12.34
C ASP A 261 -5.03 2.17 -11.84
N GLN A 262 -4.64 1.86 -10.59
CA GLN A 262 -4.81 0.54 -10.00
C GLN A 262 -4.76 0.57 -8.47
N ILE A 263 -5.31 -0.47 -7.87
CA ILE A 263 -5.17 -0.74 -6.44
C ILE A 263 -4.67 -2.17 -6.25
N VAL A 264 -3.73 -2.37 -5.33
CA VAL A 264 -3.28 -3.70 -4.94
C VAL A 264 -3.91 -4.06 -3.60
N VAL A 265 -4.62 -5.17 -3.56
CA VAL A 265 -5.22 -5.71 -2.34
C VAL A 265 -4.65 -7.08 -2.02
N GLN A 266 -4.54 -7.39 -0.74
CA GLN A 266 -4.15 -8.71 -0.25
C GLN A 266 -5.35 -9.38 0.41
N GLU A 267 -5.72 -10.54 -0.05
CA GLU A 267 -6.67 -11.40 0.64
C GLU A 267 -6.03 -11.92 1.94
N ILE A 268 -6.65 -11.63 3.10
CA ILE A 268 -6.03 -11.89 4.41
C ILE A 268 -5.85 -13.38 4.66
N THR A 269 -6.81 -14.21 4.27
CA THR A 269 -6.81 -15.65 4.54
C THR A 269 -5.76 -16.40 3.73
N SER A 270 -5.72 -16.17 2.41
CA SER A 270 -4.81 -16.85 1.48
C SER A 270 -3.44 -16.16 1.37
N ARG A 271 -3.36 -14.89 1.79
CA ARG A 271 -2.21 -13.97 1.57
C ARG A 271 -1.90 -13.70 0.10
N LYS A 272 -2.79 -14.08 -0.82
CA LYS A 272 -2.64 -13.76 -2.23
C LYS A 272 -2.85 -12.26 -2.46
N MET A 273 -2.09 -11.71 -3.40
CA MET A 273 -2.22 -10.32 -3.83
C MET A 273 -2.93 -10.26 -5.17
N TRP A 274 -3.79 -9.25 -5.30
CA TRP A 274 -4.58 -9.01 -6.50
C TRP A 274 -4.46 -7.56 -6.92
N THR A 275 -4.26 -7.34 -8.20
CA THR A 275 -4.27 -5.99 -8.78
C THR A 275 -5.63 -5.73 -9.40
N ILE A 276 -6.29 -4.68 -8.94
CA ILE A 276 -7.61 -4.25 -9.43
C ILE A 276 -7.39 -3.02 -10.30
N PRO A 277 -7.61 -3.12 -11.60
CA PRO A 277 -7.38 -2.01 -12.52
C PRO A 277 -8.50 -0.98 -12.43
N LYS A 278 -8.21 0.20 -12.95
CA LYS A 278 -9.21 1.23 -13.22
C LYS A 278 -10.15 0.78 -14.34
N GLN A 279 -11.43 1.07 -14.16
CA GLN A 279 -12.47 0.85 -15.16
C GLN A 279 -12.32 1.81 -16.33
#